data_b30608f7e5c7ecb39ae0589b7dba8cc2
#
_entry.id   b30608f7e5c7ecb39ae0589b7dba8cc2
#
_cell.length_a   1.000
_cell.length_b   1.000
_cell.length_c   1.000
_cell.angle_alpha   90.00
_cell.angle_beta   90.00
_cell.angle_gamma   90.00
#
_symmetry.space_group_name_H-M   'P 1'
#
loop_
_entity.id
_entity.type
_entity.pdbx_description
1 polymer ?
#
loop_
_entity_poly.entity_id
_entity_poly.type
_entity_poly.pdbx_seq_one_letter_code
_entity_poly.pdbx_strand_id
1 'polypeptide(L)'
;MLLVDFSSAFETINHNILIRRLHYGFIGKALDWVISYLKERTQRVVIGDQSSSTTTVTTGVPQGSVLGPLHFSLYVQPIGDIIRAHVLFFHQYADDLQVYAHFDLNHSALMAAVKQKEDCLDEVKVWMARNSMFMNDDKTQYLPIVPKSADAIVDKSVIRVGTATNTASLCVQCLGVCIACRSKCRKLSVLALST
;
A
#
# COMPACT_ATOMS: atom_id res chain seq x y z
N MET A 1 -2.55 13.26 -5.41
CA MET A 1 -2.48 12.11 -4.48
C MET A 1 -2.55 10.83 -5.28
N LEU A 2 -1.84 9.81 -4.84
CA LEU A 2 -1.93 8.44 -5.34
C LEU A 2 -2.41 7.54 -4.20
N LEU A 3 -3.29 6.61 -4.52
CA LEU A 3 -3.63 5.48 -3.66
C LEU A 3 -3.03 4.24 -4.28
N VAL A 4 -2.06 3.67 -3.61
CA VAL A 4 -1.28 2.53 -4.09
C VAL A 4 -1.86 1.26 -3.48
N ASP A 5 -2.23 0.30 -4.32
CA ASP A 5 -2.78 -1.00 -3.92
C ASP A 5 -1.69 -2.07 -3.92
N PHE A 6 -1.62 -2.86 -2.87
CA PHE A 6 -0.68 -3.98 -2.76
C PHE A 6 -1.39 -5.30 -3.03
N SER A 7 -0.81 -6.12 -3.88
CA SER A 7 -1.35 -7.46 -4.16
C SER A 7 -1.01 -8.41 -3.03
N SER A 8 -2.02 -9.06 -2.45
CA SER A 8 -1.86 -10.11 -1.42
C SER A 8 -0.92 -9.71 -0.28
N ALA A 9 -1.02 -8.46 0.19
CA ALA A 9 -0.07 -7.82 1.07
C ALA A 9 0.34 -8.65 2.30
N PHE A 10 -0.63 -9.19 3.03
CA PHE A 10 -0.38 -9.98 4.25
C PHE A 10 0.13 -11.39 3.96
N GLU A 11 -0.17 -11.95 2.79
CA GLU A 11 0.18 -13.33 2.41
C GLU A 11 1.61 -13.45 1.89
N THR A 12 2.17 -12.33 1.40
CA THR A 12 3.49 -12.29 0.75
C THR A 12 4.65 -12.00 1.72
N ILE A 13 4.35 -11.68 2.98
CA ILE A 13 5.38 -11.38 3.99
C ILE A 13 6.33 -12.56 4.15
N ASN A 14 7.57 -12.41 3.74
CA ASN A 14 8.60 -13.43 3.91
C ASN A 14 9.13 -13.43 5.35
N HIS A 15 8.98 -14.56 6.07
CA HIS A 15 9.34 -14.66 7.49
C HIS A 15 10.83 -14.38 7.72
N ASN A 16 11.74 -14.83 6.85
CA ASN A 16 13.16 -14.60 7.00
C ASN A 16 13.55 -13.12 6.84
N ILE A 17 12.88 -12.41 5.92
CA ILE A 17 13.07 -10.96 5.73
C ILE A 17 12.52 -10.22 6.95
N LEU A 18 11.34 -10.58 7.42
CA LEU A 18 10.72 -9.97 8.60
C LEU A 18 11.62 -10.15 9.84
N ILE A 19 12.06 -11.36 10.12
CA ILE A 19 12.95 -11.65 11.26
C ILE A 19 14.22 -10.80 11.19
N ARG A 20 14.87 -10.71 10.02
CA ARG A 20 16.06 -9.85 9.86
C ARG A 20 15.78 -8.38 10.19
N ARG A 21 14.62 -7.85 9.84
CA ARG A 21 14.24 -6.47 10.17
C ARG A 21 13.97 -6.28 11.65
N LEU A 22 13.33 -7.25 12.27
CA LEU A 22 13.06 -7.21 13.70
C LEU A 22 14.33 -7.14 14.54
N HIS A 23 15.44 -7.73 14.09
CA HIS A 23 16.74 -7.64 14.76
C HIS A 23 17.25 -6.20 14.97
N TYR A 24 16.77 -5.22 14.20
CA TYR A 24 17.18 -3.81 14.38
C TYR A 24 16.46 -3.09 15.52
N GLY A 25 15.33 -3.62 15.99
CA GLY A 25 14.56 -2.99 17.06
C GLY A 25 14.18 -3.92 18.22
N PHE A 26 14.25 -5.23 18.02
CA PHE A 26 13.90 -6.24 19.02
C PHE A 26 15.15 -7.01 19.44
N ILE A 27 15.34 -7.18 20.73
CA ILE A 27 16.49 -7.91 21.31
C ILE A 27 16.02 -8.91 22.36
N GLY A 28 16.85 -9.93 22.62
CA GLY A 28 16.65 -10.90 23.69
C GLY A 28 15.29 -11.61 23.58
N LYS A 29 14.65 -11.83 24.71
CA LYS A 29 13.39 -12.61 24.82
C LYS A 29 12.25 -12.11 23.94
N ALA A 30 12.18 -10.81 23.65
CA ALA A 30 11.15 -10.25 22.77
C ALA A 30 11.34 -10.72 21.32
N LEU A 31 12.58 -10.72 20.83
CA LEU A 31 12.91 -11.25 19.51
C LEU A 31 12.69 -12.76 19.44
N ASP A 32 13.15 -13.51 20.45
CA ASP A 32 12.97 -14.96 20.51
C ASP A 32 11.49 -15.35 20.46
N TRP A 33 10.65 -14.58 21.14
CA TRP A 33 9.20 -14.79 21.12
C TRP A 33 8.60 -14.57 19.73
N VAL A 34 8.94 -13.48 19.03
CA VAL A 34 8.45 -13.24 17.67
C VAL A 34 8.97 -14.31 16.70
N ILE A 35 10.23 -14.72 16.84
CA ILE A 35 10.80 -15.82 16.05
C ILE A 35 9.99 -17.10 16.27
N SER A 36 9.66 -17.44 17.52
CA SER A 36 8.87 -18.63 17.84
C SER A 36 7.44 -18.54 17.29
N TYR A 37 6.87 -17.34 17.24
CA TYR A 37 5.56 -17.10 16.65
C TYR A 37 5.53 -17.36 15.13
N LEU A 38 6.61 -17.07 14.41
CA LEU A 38 6.71 -17.22 12.96
C LEU A 38 7.25 -18.58 12.51
N LYS A 39 8.11 -19.20 13.29
CA LYS A 39 8.77 -20.49 12.95
C LYS A 39 7.86 -21.67 13.16
N GLU A 40 8.13 -22.75 12.42
CA GLU A 40 7.49 -24.07 12.57
C GLU A 40 5.96 -24.04 12.41
N ARG A 41 5.44 -23.01 11.77
CA ARG A 41 4.01 -22.94 11.48
C ARG A 41 3.65 -23.87 10.34
N THR A 42 2.54 -24.54 10.51
CA THR A 42 1.99 -25.42 9.48
C THR A 42 0.53 -25.08 9.22
N GLN A 43 0.07 -25.40 8.03
CA GLN A 43 -1.34 -25.26 7.64
C GLN A 43 -1.84 -26.52 6.96
N ARG A 44 -3.13 -26.75 7.07
CA ARG A 44 -3.86 -27.77 6.31
C ARG A 44 -5.26 -27.25 5.98
N VAL A 45 -5.82 -27.72 4.89
CA VAL A 45 -7.21 -27.44 4.51
C VAL A 45 -8.09 -28.55 5.07
N VAL A 46 -9.20 -28.18 5.71
CA VAL A 46 -10.20 -29.13 6.23
C VAL A 46 -11.55 -28.81 5.59
N ILE A 47 -12.19 -29.82 4.98
CA ILE A 47 -13.51 -29.71 4.37
C ILE A 47 -14.35 -30.89 4.87
N GLY A 48 -15.31 -30.64 5.75
CA GLY A 48 -16.04 -31.69 6.44
C GLY A 48 -15.09 -32.59 7.21
N ASP A 49 -15.14 -33.90 6.97
CA ASP A 49 -14.30 -34.92 7.65
C ASP A 49 -12.97 -35.19 6.89
N GLN A 50 -12.73 -34.49 5.79
CA GLN A 50 -11.52 -34.65 4.98
C GLN A 50 -10.51 -33.56 5.29
N SER A 51 -9.23 -33.91 5.33
CA SER A 51 -8.14 -32.96 5.52
C SER A 51 -7.00 -33.21 4.51
N SER A 52 -6.41 -32.12 4.01
CA SER A 52 -5.19 -32.18 3.20
C SER A 52 -3.98 -32.63 4.03
N SER A 53 -2.88 -32.92 3.36
CA SER A 53 -1.57 -33.01 3.98
C SER A 53 -1.19 -31.67 4.64
N THR A 54 -0.37 -31.75 5.69
CA THR A 54 0.17 -30.58 6.38
C THR A 54 1.31 -29.99 5.58
N THR A 55 1.29 -28.64 5.39
CA THR A 55 2.32 -27.89 4.67
C THR A 55 2.94 -26.85 5.59
N THR A 56 4.26 -26.68 5.54
CA THR A 56 4.97 -25.65 6.31
C THR A 56 4.69 -24.26 5.73
N VAL A 57 4.42 -23.29 6.60
CA VAL A 57 4.17 -21.88 6.25
C VAL A 57 5.46 -21.08 6.43
N THR A 58 6.00 -20.56 5.33
CA THR A 58 7.24 -19.75 5.30
C THR A 58 6.99 -18.29 4.93
N THR A 59 5.76 -17.99 4.51
CA THR A 59 5.31 -16.64 4.10
C THR A 59 3.94 -16.34 4.69
N GLY A 60 3.63 -15.06 4.76
CA GLY A 60 2.35 -14.56 5.23
C GLY A 60 2.22 -14.49 6.75
N VAL A 61 1.31 -13.62 7.17
CA VAL A 61 0.86 -13.53 8.57
C VAL A 61 -0.64 -13.85 8.61
N PRO A 62 -1.12 -14.59 9.65
CA PRO A 62 -2.52 -14.97 9.70
C PRO A 62 -3.43 -13.74 9.69
N GLN A 63 -4.36 -13.69 8.74
CA GLN A 63 -5.40 -12.66 8.73
C GLN A 63 -6.25 -12.78 10.01
N GLY A 64 -6.62 -11.63 10.58
CA GLY A 64 -7.31 -11.56 11.85
C GLY A 64 -6.43 -11.77 13.10
N SER A 65 -5.13 -12.03 12.94
CA SER A 65 -4.22 -12.07 14.09
C SER A 65 -3.95 -10.67 14.64
N VAL A 66 -3.84 -10.53 15.95
CA VAL A 66 -3.53 -9.24 16.62
C VAL A 66 -2.18 -8.67 16.16
N LEU A 67 -1.22 -9.52 15.84
CA LEU A 67 0.14 -9.12 15.45
C LEU A 67 0.31 -8.93 13.92
N GLY A 68 -0.63 -9.38 13.11
CA GLY A 68 -0.57 -9.27 11.65
C GLY A 68 -0.31 -7.84 11.17
N PRO A 69 -1.12 -6.84 11.56
CA PRO A 69 -0.90 -5.45 11.18
C PRO A 69 0.45 -4.89 11.65
N LEU A 70 0.91 -5.26 12.84
CA LEU A 70 2.22 -4.83 13.36
C LEU A 70 3.36 -5.41 12.51
N HIS A 71 3.33 -6.71 12.24
CA HIS A 71 4.34 -7.37 11.40
C HIS A 71 4.37 -6.79 9.99
N PHE A 72 3.20 -6.53 9.42
CA PHE A 72 3.10 -5.89 8.11
C PHE A 72 3.72 -4.48 8.12
N SER A 73 3.35 -3.64 9.09
CA SER A 73 3.89 -2.27 9.20
C SER A 73 5.42 -2.26 9.34
N LEU A 74 5.98 -3.16 10.16
CA LEU A 74 7.42 -3.33 10.30
C LEU A 74 8.09 -3.86 9.03
N TYR A 75 7.37 -4.71 8.28
CA TYR A 75 7.87 -5.24 7.01
C TYR A 75 7.97 -4.18 5.93
N VAL A 76 7.01 -3.27 5.82
CA VAL A 76 6.93 -2.26 4.76
C VAL A 76 7.53 -0.91 5.14
N GLN A 77 7.96 -0.72 6.39
CA GLN A 77 8.52 0.55 6.89
C GLN A 77 9.57 1.18 5.95
N PRO A 78 10.50 0.44 5.29
CA PRO A 78 11.47 1.05 4.38
C PRO A 78 10.86 1.73 3.14
N ILE A 79 9.63 1.41 2.76
CA ILE A 79 8.93 2.14 1.68
C ILE A 79 8.80 3.63 2.03
N GLY A 80 8.54 3.93 3.31
CA GLY A 80 8.47 5.30 3.79
C GLY A 80 9.77 6.08 3.60
N ASP A 81 10.91 5.43 3.75
CA ASP A 81 12.22 6.08 3.55
C ASP A 81 12.47 6.37 2.06
N ILE A 82 12.08 5.46 1.17
CA ILE A 82 12.12 5.70 -0.28
C ILE A 82 11.25 6.91 -0.65
N ILE A 83 10.02 6.95 -0.17
CA ILE A 83 9.10 8.06 -0.49
C ILE A 83 9.65 9.39 0.01
N ARG A 84 10.23 9.45 1.22
CA ARG A 84 10.87 10.66 1.76
C ARG A 84 12.09 11.08 0.95
N ALA A 85 12.89 10.14 0.44
CA ALA A 85 14.04 10.44 -0.42
C ALA A 85 13.65 11.16 -1.72
N HIS A 86 12.44 10.87 -2.23
CA HIS A 86 11.83 11.60 -3.36
C HIS A 86 11.13 12.90 -2.96
N VAL A 87 11.30 13.39 -1.72
CA VAL A 87 10.65 14.62 -1.23
C VAL A 87 9.13 14.58 -1.39
N LEU A 88 8.55 13.40 -1.19
CA LEU A 88 7.11 13.15 -1.21
C LEU A 88 6.60 12.91 0.21
N PHE A 89 5.32 13.18 0.41
CA PHE A 89 4.60 12.86 1.63
C PHE A 89 3.82 11.56 1.45
N PHE A 90 3.57 10.87 2.56
CA PHE A 90 2.73 9.68 2.53
C PHE A 90 1.97 9.47 3.82
N HIS A 91 0.87 8.76 3.70
CA HIS A 91 0.17 8.09 4.78
C HIS A 91 0.08 6.61 4.47
N GLN A 92 0.30 5.79 5.49
CA GLN A 92 0.16 4.34 5.37
C GLN A 92 -0.69 3.81 6.51
N TYR A 93 -1.71 3.06 6.16
CA TYR A 93 -2.54 2.31 7.10
C TYR A 93 -2.65 0.88 6.60
N ALA A 94 -1.91 -0.03 7.23
CA ALA A 94 -1.71 -1.39 6.75
C ALA A 94 -1.27 -1.39 5.26
N ASP A 95 -2.02 -2.04 4.38
CA ASP A 95 -1.80 -2.11 2.93
C ASP A 95 -2.28 -0.88 2.14
N ASP A 96 -3.07 0.00 2.76
CA ASP A 96 -3.47 1.27 2.14
C ASP A 96 -2.34 2.30 2.20
N LEU A 97 -1.65 2.51 1.10
CA LEU A 97 -0.59 3.52 0.97
C LEU A 97 -1.06 4.69 0.13
N GLN A 98 -1.00 5.89 0.71
CA GLN A 98 -1.27 7.16 0.03
C GLN A 98 0.04 7.91 -0.16
N VAL A 99 0.33 8.34 -1.39
CA VAL A 99 1.50 9.17 -1.71
C VAL A 99 1.03 10.49 -2.29
N TYR A 100 1.52 11.61 -1.78
CA TYR A 100 1.08 12.93 -2.23
C TYR A 100 2.21 13.96 -2.23
N ALA A 101 2.02 14.98 -3.06
CA ALA A 101 2.86 16.16 -3.15
C ALA A 101 2.00 17.40 -3.37
N HIS A 102 2.50 18.54 -2.93
CA HIS A 102 1.97 19.83 -3.32
C HIS A 102 2.60 20.27 -4.65
N PHE A 103 1.86 21.01 -5.45
CA PHE A 103 2.37 21.61 -6.68
C PHE A 103 1.65 22.95 -6.95
N ASP A 104 2.34 23.84 -7.63
CA ASP A 104 1.75 25.11 -8.07
C ASP A 104 0.74 24.88 -9.20
N LEU A 105 -0.32 25.71 -9.25
CA LEU A 105 -1.43 25.56 -10.21
C LEU A 105 -1.02 25.98 -11.63
N ASN A 106 -0.01 25.32 -12.19
CA ASN A 106 0.40 25.43 -13.58
C ASN A 106 0.76 24.05 -14.15
N HIS A 107 0.72 23.94 -15.47
CA HIS A 107 0.94 22.67 -16.16
C HIS A 107 2.35 22.11 -15.93
N SER A 108 3.38 22.96 -15.93
CA SER A 108 4.77 22.53 -15.74
C SER A 108 4.98 21.92 -14.34
N ALA A 109 4.47 22.58 -13.29
CA ALA A 109 4.57 22.09 -11.92
C ALA A 109 3.78 20.78 -11.72
N LEU A 110 2.60 20.66 -12.35
CA LEU A 110 1.83 19.41 -12.35
C LEU A 110 2.65 18.27 -12.97
N MET A 111 3.23 18.49 -14.16
CA MET A 111 4.01 17.44 -14.84
C MET A 111 5.27 17.07 -14.05
N ALA A 112 5.94 18.02 -13.42
CA ALA A 112 7.06 17.75 -12.52
C ALA A 112 6.64 16.90 -11.32
N ALA A 113 5.50 17.22 -10.68
CA ALA A 113 4.97 16.46 -9.56
C ALA A 113 4.46 15.05 -9.97
N VAL A 114 3.96 14.88 -11.19
CA VAL A 114 3.62 13.57 -11.75
C VAL A 114 4.90 12.75 -11.94
N LYS A 115 5.91 13.31 -12.62
CA LYS A 115 7.17 12.62 -12.87
C LYS A 115 7.88 12.20 -11.59
N GLN A 116 7.91 13.08 -10.58
CA GLN A 116 8.48 12.77 -9.27
C GLN A 116 7.81 11.56 -8.61
N LYS A 117 6.47 11.44 -8.73
CA LYS A 117 5.73 10.28 -8.22
C LYS A 117 6.00 9.01 -9.03
N GLU A 118 6.12 9.11 -10.36
CA GLU A 118 6.47 7.98 -11.22
C GLU A 118 7.84 7.42 -10.84
N ASP A 119 8.86 8.27 -10.71
CA ASP A 119 10.21 7.86 -10.33
C ASP A 119 10.24 7.21 -8.93
N CYS A 120 9.48 7.76 -8.00
CA CYS A 120 9.31 7.17 -6.67
C CYS A 120 8.66 5.78 -6.73
N LEU A 121 7.57 5.63 -7.50
CA LEU A 121 6.88 4.34 -7.62
C LEU A 121 7.75 3.28 -8.30
N ASP A 122 8.55 3.66 -9.30
CA ASP A 122 9.49 2.75 -9.95
C ASP A 122 10.52 2.20 -8.92
N GLU A 123 11.04 3.05 -8.02
CA GLU A 123 11.95 2.61 -6.95
C GLU A 123 11.23 1.76 -5.89
N VAL A 124 10.02 2.14 -5.48
CA VAL A 124 9.19 1.35 -4.58
C VAL A 124 8.93 -0.04 -5.16
N LYS A 125 8.62 -0.15 -6.46
CA LYS A 125 8.41 -1.44 -7.14
C LYS A 125 9.66 -2.32 -7.13
N VAL A 126 10.82 -1.74 -7.38
CA VAL A 126 12.10 -2.46 -7.29
C VAL A 126 12.32 -2.99 -5.87
N TRP A 127 12.04 -2.17 -4.86
CA TRP A 127 12.12 -2.59 -3.47
C TRP A 127 11.12 -3.71 -3.16
N MET A 128 9.87 -3.58 -3.59
CA MET A 128 8.81 -4.58 -3.39
C MET A 128 9.21 -5.93 -4.00
N ALA A 129 9.70 -5.95 -5.23
CA ALA A 129 10.15 -7.17 -5.90
C ALA A 129 11.27 -7.88 -5.11
N ARG A 130 12.22 -7.13 -4.55
CA ARG A 130 13.29 -7.68 -3.69
C ARG A 130 12.78 -8.21 -2.34
N ASN A 131 11.58 -7.83 -1.95
CA ASN A 131 10.96 -8.19 -0.67
C ASN A 131 9.71 -9.06 -0.86
N SER A 132 9.59 -9.79 -1.96
CA SER A 132 8.49 -10.70 -2.25
C SER A 132 7.10 -10.03 -2.18
N MET A 133 7.02 -8.74 -2.51
CA MET A 133 5.79 -7.97 -2.56
C MET A 133 5.51 -7.50 -3.99
N PHE A 134 4.25 -7.22 -4.27
CA PHE A 134 3.81 -6.76 -5.58
C PHE A 134 2.82 -5.61 -5.46
N MET A 135 2.98 -4.61 -6.33
CA MET A 135 2.05 -3.52 -6.50
C MET A 135 0.99 -3.91 -7.54
N ASN A 136 -0.24 -3.57 -7.28
CA ASN A 136 -1.32 -3.72 -8.25
C ASN A 136 -1.43 -2.44 -9.08
N ASP A 137 -0.79 -2.43 -10.24
CA ASP A 137 -0.70 -1.26 -11.11
C ASP A 137 -2.09 -0.77 -11.56
N ASP A 138 -2.98 -1.72 -11.92
CA ASP A 138 -4.31 -1.42 -12.44
C ASP A 138 -5.27 -0.88 -11.38
N LYS A 139 -5.08 -1.28 -10.12
CA LYS A 139 -5.91 -0.79 -9.00
C LYS A 139 -5.35 0.47 -8.34
N THR A 140 -4.10 0.84 -8.64
CA THR A 140 -3.53 2.11 -8.15
C THR A 140 -4.30 3.28 -8.75
N GLN A 141 -4.75 4.21 -7.90
CA GLN A 141 -5.62 5.31 -8.31
C GLN A 141 -4.91 6.65 -8.22
N TYR A 142 -5.10 7.50 -9.23
CA TYR A 142 -4.55 8.84 -9.27
C TYR A 142 -5.64 9.90 -9.07
N LEU A 143 -5.50 10.71 -8.00
CA LEU A 143 -6.44 11.78 -7.65
C LEU A 143 -5.70 13.13 -7.56
N PRO A 144 -5.77 13.99 -8.58
CA PRO A 144 -5.36 15.39 -8.46
C PRO A 144 -6.43 16.16 -7.67
N ILE A 145 -6.04 16.84 -6.60
CA ILE A 145 -6.94 17.67 -5.77
C ILE A 145 -6.62 19.12 -6.08
N VAL A 146 -7.50 19.80 -6.80
CA VAL A 146 -7.35 21.19 -7.24
C VAL A 146 -8.65 21.96 -7.09
N PRO A 147 -8.62 23.31 -6.97
CA PRO A 147 -9.82 24.13 -7.02
C PRO A 147 -10.46 24.07 -8.42
N LYS A 148 -11.75 24.34 -8.50
CA LYS A 148 -12.51 24.32 -9.77
C LYS A 148 -11.91 25.19 -10.88
N SER A 149 -11.29 26.31 -10.52
CA SER A 149 -10.62 27.22 -11.47
C SER A 149 -9.42 26.58 -12.17
N ALA A 150 -8.86 25.51 -11.61
CA ALA A 150 -7.70 24.80 -12.15
C ALA A 150 -8.05 23.44 -12.76
N ASP A 151 -9.33 23.09 -12.91
CA ASP A 151 -9.78 21.81 -13.48
C ASP A 151 -9.15 21.53 -14.86
N ALA A 152 -9.05 22.55 -15.72
CA ALA A 152 -8.47 22.42 -17.06
C ALA A 152 -6.97 21.98 -17.04
N ILE A 153 -6.24 22.27 -15.96
CA ILE A 153 -4.83 21.88 -15.81
C ILE A 153 -4.72 20.36 -15.63
N VAL A 154 -5.66 19.74 -14.92
CA VAL A 154 -5.62 18.33 -14.51
C VAL A 154 -6.52 17.41 -15.34
N ASP A 155 -7.41 17.95 -16.16
CA ASP A 155 -8.49 17.19 -16.81
C ASP A 155 -7.99 16.05 -17.72
N LYS A 156 -6.78 16.17 -18.26
CA LYS A 156 -6.13 15.16 -19.10
C LYS A 156 -4.83 14.61 -18.48
N SER A 157 -4.61 14.88 -17.19
CA SER A 157 -3.41 14.38 -16.56
C SER A 157 -3.48 12.87 -16.36
N VAL A 158 -2.37 12.22 -16.66
CA VAL A 158 -2.18 10.78 -16.49
C VAL A 158 -0.93 10.55 -15.68
N ILE A 159 -0.87 9.40 -15.01
CA ILE A 159 0.32 8.94 -14.33
C ILE A 159 0.62 7.50 -14.75
N ARG A 160 1.88 7.21 -15.01
CA ARG A 160 2.34 5.86 -15.31
C ARG A 160 2.67 5.14 -14.01
N VAL A 161 2.14 3.94 -13.85
CA VAL A 161 2.44 3.05 -12.72
C VAL A 161 2.89 1.71 -13.30
N GLY A 162 4.20 1.51 -13.39
CA GLY A 162 4.76 0.35 -14.08
C GLY A 162 4.33 0.27 -15.54
N THR A 163 3.53 -0.75 -15.88
CA THR A 163 2.99 -0.94 -17.24
C THR A 163 1.64 -0.28 -17.46
N ALA A 164 0.92 0.08 -16.38
CA ALA A 164 -0.38 0.72 -16.46
C ALA A 164 -0.28 2.24 -16.60
N THR A 165 -1.26 2.83 -17.27
CA THR A 165 -1.45 4.28 -17.35
C THR A 165 -2.76 4.64 -16.68
N ASN A 166 -2.68 5.31 -15.53
CA ASN A 166 -3.83 5.66 -14.73
C ASN A 166 -4.23 7.11 -14.99
N THR A 167 -5.48 7.29 -15.41
CA THR A 167 -6.07 8.62 -15.62
C THR A 167 -6.51 9.25 -14.30
N ALA A 168 -6.64 10.57 -14.29
CA ALA A 168 -7.15 11.30 -13.14
C ALA A 168 -8.55 10.82 -12.75
N SER A 169 -8.70 10.32 -11.54
CA SER A 169 -9.98 9.91 -10.96
C SER A 169 -10.74 11.12 -10.42
N LEU A 170 -12.06 11.11 -10.55
CA LEU A 170 -12.92 12.15 -9.97
C LEU A 170 -13.22 11.90 -8.48
N CYS A 171 -13.20 10.66 -8.08
CA CYS A 171 -13.44 10.20 -6.72
C CYS A 171 -12.68 8.90 -6.50
N VAL A 172 -12.14 8.73 -5.32
CA VAL A 172 -11.48 7.51 -4.87
C VAL A 172 -12.04 7.12 -3.50
N GLN A 173 -12.10 5.84 -3.23
CA GLN A 173 -12.49 5.33 -1.92
C GLN A 173 -11.24 4.97 -1.12
N CYS A 174 -11.12 5.52 0.08
CA CYS A 174 -10.00 5.28 0.99
C CYS A 174 -10.54 5.06 2.40
N LEU A 175 -10.20 3.95 3.03
CA LEU A 175 -10.64 3.59 4.39
C LEU A 175 -12.15 3.77 4.60
N GLY A 176 -12.95 3.37 3.61
CA GLY A 176 -14.40 3.50 3.65
C GLY A 176 -14.95 4.91 3.38
N VAL A 177 -14.07 5.91 3.18
CA VAL A 177 -14.46 7.29 2.88
C VAL A 177 -14.21 7.60 1.41
N CYS A 178 -15.20 8.24 0.75
CA CYS A 178 -15.03 8.75 -0.61
C CYS A 178 -14.34 10.10 -0.58
N ILE A 179 -13.13 10.18 -1.17
CA ILE A 179 -12.41 11.43 -1.38
C ILE A 179 -12.65 11.85 -2.83
N ALA A 180 -13.25 13.04 -3.02
CA ALA A 180 -13.58 13.53 -4.35
C ALA A 180 -12.72 14.74 -4.74
N CYS A 181 -12.26 14.74 -5.97
CA CYS A 181 -11.53 15.87 -6.56
C CYS A 181 -12.41 17.11 -6.75
N ARG A 182 -13.74 16.93 -6.88
CA ARG A 182 -14.68 18.00 -7.31
C ARG A 182 -15.93 18.05 -6.41
N SER A 183 -16.45 19.25 -6.21
CA SER A 183 -17.73 19.52 -5.52
C SER A 183 -18.98 18.92 -6.20
N LYS A 184 -18.82 18.09 -7.24
CA LYS A 184 -19.92 17.38 -7.92
C LYS A 184 -20.29 16.04 -7.28
N CYS A 185 -19.57 15.57 -6.27
CA CYS A 185 -20.01 14.39 -5.54
C CYS A 185 -21.22 14.74 -4.66
N ARG A 186 -22.43 14.73 -5.27
CA ARG A 186 -23.71 15.02 -4.60
C ARG A 186 -24.21 13.92 -3.67
N LYS A 187 -23.40 12.86 -3.42
CA LYS A 187 -23.77 11.79 -2.48
C LYS A 187 -22.53 11.38 -1.68
N LEU A 188 -22.31 12.05 -0.57
CA LEU A 188 -21.70 11.43 0.60
C LEU A 188 -22.72 10.42 1.15
N SER A 189 -22.80 9.25 0.55
CA SER A 189 -23.42 8.11 1.21
C SER A 189 -22.36 7.57 2.17
N VAL A 190 -22.39 8.01 3.40
CA VAL A 190 -21.87 7.25 4.52
C VAL A 190 -22.66 5.94 4.50
N LEU A 191 -22.10 4.90 3.90
CA LEU A 191 -22.57 3.55 4.12
C LEU A 191 -22.19 3.21 5.57
N ALA A 192 -23.13 3.46 6.48
CA ALA A 192 -23.07 2.92 7.81
C ALA A 192 -22.95 1.39 7.64
N LEU A 193 -21.82 0.84 8.10
CA LEU A 193 -21.66 -0.59 8.31
C LEU A 193 -22.75 -1.01 9.30
N SER A 194 -23.81 -1.59 8.79
CA SER A 194 -24.75 -2.36 9.62
C SER A 194 -24.05 -3.67 10.00
N THR A 195 -23.85 -3.82 11.31
CA THR A 195 -23.45 -4.98 12.11
C THR A 195 -23.70 -6.34 11.46
#